data_eab417b51845e999fd0d4e83430b008b
#
_entry.id   eab417b51845e999fd0d4e83430b008b
#
_cell.length_a   1.000
_cell.length_b   1.000
_cell.length_c   1.000
_cell.angle_alpha   90.00
_cell.angle_beta   90.00
_cell.angle_gamma   90.00
#
_symmetry.space_group_name_H-M   'P 1'
#
loop_
_entity.id
_entity.type
_entity.pdbx_description
1 polymer ?
#
loop_
_entity_poly.entity_id
_entity_poly.type
_entity_poly.pdbx_seq_one_letter_code
_entity_poly.pdbx_strand_id
1 'polypeptide(L)'
;MIGHCGTNYYKAIALARQCESLEYIGPLKENYSPIYKYISKTKNRWHKHFTKQVYQPWAEKFVNKSYASQINRKVLDINPQIVLCPDINLASYLECKQPVIVWTDASYAGLINFYPEFSNLCKETTEQLTTMDKLTYAKCSYAIFSSDWAAQRVIDVYQVDPSKVKVIPSGANVECNRTLEDIKEIVDARPSNQCKLLFLGVDWYRKGGDIALEVASELQKTGLNVELKIVGCQPFQNDSCPDFVVNPGFINKSTEEGLKKINKLIAESHFIIVPSRAEAYGNVFCEANSFGVPCISTNSGGIPTIIKDNLNGKVYSINAIITEACSYIYSVFSNYYKYKELALSSFNEYQTRLNWAVATQTAKTLFTNLI
;
A
#
# COMPACT_ATOMS: atom_id res chain seq x y z
N MET A 1 15.35 5.82 -2.58
CA MET A 1 14.20 4.90 -2.74
C MET A 1 12.96 5.64 -2.26
N ILE A 2 12.32 6.38 -3.14
CA ILE A 2 11.12 7.15 -2.85
C ILE A 2 10.00 6.42 -3.59
N GLY A 3 9.04 5.93 -2.86
CA GLY A 3 7.88 5.22 -3.38
C GLY A 3 7.74 3.81 -2.81
N HIS A 4 6.51 3.43 -2.49
CA HIS A 4 6.09 2.13 -1.97
C HIS A 4 6.54 1.76 -0.54
N CYS A 5 6.83 2.74 0.33
CA CYS A 5 7.01 2.53 1.79
C CYS A 5 7.83 1.27 2.17
N GLY A 6 8.86 0.92 1.40
CA GLY A 6 9.66 -0.28 1.61
C GLY A 6 9.12 -1.56 0.94
N THR A 7 7.95 -1.53 0.31
CA THR A 7 7.29 -2.71 -0.30
C THR A 7 8.22 -3.47 -1.25
N ASN A 8 8.92 -2.78 -2.15
CA ASN A 8 9.85 -3.44 -3.08
C ASN A 8 11.06 -4.07 -2.37
N TYR A 9 11.50 -3.51 -1.25
CA TYR A 9 12.58 -4.07 -0.43
C TYR A 9 12.16 -5.39 0.22
N TYR A 10 11.02 -5.40 0.93
CA TYR A 10 10.52 -6.62 1.59
C TYR A 10 10.14 -7.71 0.58
N LYS A 11 9.51 -7.33 -0.54
CA LYS A 11 9.21 -8.23 -1.67
C LYS A 11 10.49 -8.88 -2.20
N ALA A 12 11.53 -8.09 -2.44
CA ALA A 12 12.79 -8.57 -2.99
C ALA A 12 13.52 -9.54 -2.04
N ILE A 13 13.59 -9.23 -0.73
CA ILE A 13 14.17 -10.14 0.27
C ILE A 13 13.39 -11.45 0.34
N ALA A 14 12.07 -11.39 0.32
CA ALA A 14 11.25 -12.60 0.37
C ALA A 14 11.39 -13.44 -0.90
N LEU A 15 11.46 -12.83 -2.08
CA LEU A 15 11.73 -13.52 -3.34
C LEU A 15 13.11 -14.18 -3.36
N ALA A 16 14.14 -13.52 -2.85
CA ALA A 16 15.50 -14.08 -2.77
C ALA A 16 15.56 -15.39 -1.97
N ARG A 17 14.63 -15.60 -1.03
CA ARG A 17 14.50 -16.84 -0.27
C ARG A 17 13.77 -17.96 -1.02
N GLN A 18 13.10 -17.63 -2.14
CA GLN A 18 12.28 -18.55 -2.92
C GLN A 18 12.92 -18.94 -4.25
N CYS A 19 13.85 -18.15 -4.77
CA CYS A 19 14.53 -18.34 -6.05
C CYS A 19 15.95 -18.88 -5.82
N GLU A 20 16.46 -19.62 -6.76
CA GLU A 20 17.87 -20.09 -6.74
C GLU A 20 18.85 -18.92 -6.89
N SER A 21 18.49 -17.94 -7.74
CA SER A 21 19.21 -16.69 -7.91
C SER A 21 18.26 -15.53 -8.14
N LEU A 22 18.61 -14.35 -7.65
CA LEU A 22 17.90 -13.11 -7.86
C LEU A 22 18.88 -12.00 -8.14
N GLU A 23 18.86 -11.49 -9.36
CA GLU A 23 19.70 -10.39 -9.78
C GLU A 23 18.93 -9.06 -9.80
N TYR A 24 19.56 -8.00 -9.30
CA TYR A 24 18.96 -6.68 -9.25
C TYR A 24 19.49 -5.78 -10.35
N ILE A 25 18.57 -5.20 -11.14
CA ILE A 25 18.92 -4.21 -12.15
C ILE A 25 18.65 -2.81 -11.60
N GLY A 26 19.72 -2.11 -11.26
CA GLY A 26 19.65 -0.73 -10.74
C GLY A 26 20.97 -0.31 -10.09
N PRO A 27 21.08 0.97 -9.66
CA PRO A 27 20.13 2.06 -9.91
C PRO A 27 20.08 2.49 -11.38
N LEU A 28 18.87 2.76 -11.90
CA LEU A 28 18.70 3.30 -13.25
C LEU A 28 19.01 4.79 -13.27
N LYS A 29 19.70 5.25 -14.31
CA LYS A 29 20.11 6.65 -14.44
C LYS A 29 19.25 7.38 -15.46
N GLU A 30 18.97 8.64 -15.19
CA GLU A 30 18.35 9.54 -16.17
C GLU A 30 19.36 9.88 -17.28
N ASN A 31 19.51 8.97 -18.23
CA ASN A 31 20.45 9.11 -19.34
C ASN A 31 19.73 9.50 -20.63
N TYR A 32 19.29 10.75 -20.69
CA TYR A 32 18.69 11.34 -21.89
C TYR A 32 19.18 12.78 -22.11
N SER A 33 19.02 13.26 -23.36
CA SER A 33 19.56 14.54 -23.79
C SER A 33 19.14 15.72 -22.89
N PRO A 34 20.05 16.67 -22.59
CA PRO A 34 19.72 17.90 -21.86
C PRO A 34 18.58 18.70 -22.49
N ILE A 35 18.41 18.61 -23.82
CA ILE A 35 17.31 19.25 -24.55
C ILE A 35 15.96 18.75 -24.04
N TYR A 36 15.79 17.44 -23.83
CA TYR A 36 14.57 16.88 -23.28
C TYR A 36 14.31 17.31 -21.83
N LYS A 37 15.36 17.44 -21.02
CA LYS A 37 15.24 18.00 -19.65
C LYS A 37 14.73 19.45 -19.68
N TYR A 38 15.23 20.24 -20.62
CA TYR A 38 14.78 21.62 -20.78
C TYR A 38 13.32 21.70 -21.25
N ILE A 39 12.96 20.94 -22.26
CA ILE A 39 11.57 20.86 -22.78
C ILE A 39 10.60 20.45 -21.66
N SER A 40 10.93 19.39 -20.91
CA SER A 40 10.11 18.90 -19.81
C SER A 40 9.92 19.94 -18.69
N LYS A 41 10.99 20.65 -18.31
CA LYS A 41 10.90 21.79 -17.37
C LYS A 41 10.00 22.91 -17.88
N THR A 42 10.10 23.24 -19.16
CA THR A 42 9.30 24.31 -19.79
C THR A 42 7.81 23.90 -19.83
N LYS A 43 7.49 22.66 -20.24
CA LYS A 43 6.14 22.11 -20.20
C LYS A 43 5.56 22.15 -18.77
N ASN A 44 6.33 21.68 -17.79
CA ASN A 44 5.88 21.69 -16.39
C ASN A 44 5.55 23.10 -15.89
N ARG A 45 6.42 24.08 -16.22
CA ARG A 45 6.18 25.49 -15.86
C ARG A 45 4.94 26.02 -16.57
N TRP A 46 4.78 25.71 -17.85
CA TRP A 46 3.63 26.17 -18.65
C TRP A 46 2.31 25.61 -18.10
N HIS A 47 2.22 24.28 -17.85
CA HIS A 47 1.04 23.66 -17.27
C HIS A 47 0.71 24.25 -15.89
N LYS A 48 1.72 24.40 -15.03
CA LYS A 48 1.54 24.96 -13.69
C LYS A 48 0.97 26.40 -13.72
N HIS A 49 1.41 27.23 -14.65
CA HIS A 49 1.02 28.64 -14.66
C HIS A 49 -0.23 28.92 -15.51
N PHE A 50 -0.39 28.30 -16.67
CA PHE A 50 -1.44 28.62 -17.62
C PHE A 50 -2.66 27.70 -17.54
N THR A 51 -2.48 26.38 -17.50
CA THR A 51 -3.61 25.45 -17.48
C THR A 51 -4.01 25.02 -16.07
N LYS A 52 -3.16 25.24 -15.07
CA LYS A 52 -3.33 24.72 -13.72
C LYS A 52 -3.42 23.19 -13.64
N GLN A 53 -3.04 22.49 -14.69
CA GLN A 53 -3.05 21.03 -14.77
C GLN A 53 -1.71 20.45 -14.30
N VAL A 54 -1.76 19.20 -13.82
CA VAL A 54 -0.58 18.46 -13.39
C VAL A 54 0.09 17.80 -14.58
N TYR A 55 1.35 18.14 -14.81
CA TYR A 55 2.21 17.49 -15.77
C TYR A 55 3.24 16.63 -15.02
N GLN A 56 3.42 15.38 -15.45
CA GLN A 56 4.33 14.42 -14.82
C GLN A 56 5.56 14.17 -15.73
N PRO A 57 6.71 14.81 -15.48
CA PRO A 57 7.91 14.69 -16.32
C PRO A 57 8.42 13.26 -16.46
N TRP A 58 8.29 12.44 -15.42
CA TRP A 58 8.73 11.05 -15.41
C TRP A 58 7.88 10.14 -16.33
N ALA A 59 6.65 10.54 -16.65
CA ALA A 59 5.77 9.80 -17.55
C ALA A 59 6.19 9.91 -19.02
N GLU A 60 7.07 10.83 -19.36
CA GLU A 60 7.51 11.05 -20.73
C GLU A 60 8.14 9.81 -21.36
N LYS A 61 7.77 9.56 -22.62
CA LYS A 61 8.22 8.39 -23.38
C LYS A 61 9.74 8.25 -23.43
N PHE A 62 10.47 9.37 -23.60
CA PHE A 62 11.93 9.33 -23.69
C PHE A 62 12.59 8.94 -22.36
N VAL A 63 11.99 9.29 -21.22
CA VAL A 63 12.47 8.88 -19.88
C VAL A 63 12.37 7.37 -19.74
N ASN A 64 11.18 6.82 -20.01
CA ASN A 64 10.88 5.41 -19.85
C ASN A 64 11.62 4.53 -20.88
N LYS A 65 11.83 5.02 -22.12
CA LYS A 65 12.70 4.36 -23.09
C LYS A 65 14.17 4.35 -22.66
N SER A 66 14.67 5.41 -22.01
CA SER A 66 16.02 5.42 -21.44
C SER A 66 16.20 4.36 -20.37
N TYR A 67 15.21 4.19 -19.48
CA TYR A 67 15.25 3.12 -18.48
C TYR A 67 15.16 1.73 -19.13
N ALA A 68 14.26 1.53 -20.07
CA ALA A 68 14.11 0.28 -20.79
C ALA A 68 15.41 -0.13 -21.52
N SER A 69 16.11 0.82 -22.15
CA SER A 69 17.40 0.55 -22.80
C SER A 69 18.47 0.06 -21.83
N GLN A 70 18.52 0.62 -20.61
CA GLN A 70 19.46 0.16 -19.56
C GLN A 70 19.09 -1.23 -19.06
N ILE A 71 17.78 -1.49 -18.85
CA ILE A 71 17.30 -2.81 -18.42
C ILE A 71 17.56 -3.84 -19.51
N ASN A 72 17.20 -3.58 -20.78
CA ASN A 72 17.41 -4.50 -21.91
C ASN A 72 18.87 -4.94 -22.03
N ARG A 73 19.84 -3.99 -21.89
CA ARG A 73 21.27 -4.32 -21.91
C ARG A 73 21.62 -5.29 -20.78
N LYS A 74 21.17 -5.00 -19.56
CA LYS A 74 21.44 -5.87 -18.42
C LYS A 74 20.76 -7.23 -18.53
N VAL A 75 19.55 -7.28 -19.08
CA VAL A 75 18.85 -8.55 -19.34
C VAL A 75 19.61 -9.39 -20.36
N LEU A 76 20.21 -8.79 -21.38
CA LEU A 76 21.07 -9.50 -22.33
C LEU A 76 22.35 -10.05 -21.67
N ASP A 77 23.00 -9.25 -20.80
CA ASP A 77 24.20 -9.66 -20.09
C ASP A 77 23.94 -10.80 -19.09
N ILE A 78 22.84 -10.73 -18.34
CA ILE A 78 22.46 -11.68 -17.27
C ILE A 78 21.78 -12.92 -17.85
N ASN A 79 21.01 -12.76 -18.92
CA ASN A 79 20.17 -13.78 -19.54
C ASN A 79 19.27 -14.54 -18.52
N PRO A 80 18.42 -13.83 -17.74
CA PRO A 80 17.59 -14.45 -16.73
C PRO A 80 16.46 -15.27 -17.34
N GLN A 81 15.87 -16.19 -16.57
CA GLN A 81 14.70 -16.95 -17.01
C GLN A 81 13.45 -16.06 -17.04
N ILE A 82 13.31 -15.11 -16.12
CA ILE A 82 12.17 -14.21 -15.97
C ILE A 82 12.65 -12.79 -15.66
N VAL A 83 11.96 -11.79 -16.19
CA VAL A 83 12.16 -10.38 -15.82
C VAL A 83 10.97 -9.91 -15.00
N LEU A 84 11.20 -9.56 -13.72
CA LEU A 84 10.18 -9.03 -12.82
C LEU A 84 10.30 -7.51 -12.69
N CYS A 85 9.25 -6.80 -13.08
CA CYS A 85 9.14 -5.34 -12.97
C CYS A 85 8.24 -4.96 -11.80
N PRO A 86 8.72 -4.18 -10.81
CA PRO A 86 7.89 -3.72 -9.70
C PRO A 86 6.92 -2.61 -10.07
N ASP A 87 7.11 -1.99 -11.23
CA ASP A 87 6.32 -0.87 -11.72
C ASP A 87 6.07 -0.95 -13.24
N ILE A 88 4.94 -0.41 -13.67
CA ILE A 88 4.48 -0.43 -15.07
C ILE A 88 5.43 0.35 -16.00
N ASN A 89 5.91 1.52 -15.56
CA ASN A 89 6.82 2.34 -16.35
C ASN A 89 8.13 1.62 -16.68
N LEU A 90 8.60 0.71 -15.83
CA LEU A 90 9.80 -0.09 -16.07
C LEU A 90 9.55 -1.22 -17.07
N ALA A 91 8.32 -1.72 -17.18
CA ALA A 91 7.95 -2.78 -18.11
C ALA A 91 7.56 -2.26 -19.50
N SER A 92 7.00 -1.05 -19.59
CA SER A 92 6.27 -0.56 -20.77
C SER A 92 7.06 -0.59 -22.09
N TYR A 93 8.35 -0.25 -22.06
CA TYR A 93 9.20 -0.18 -23.26
C TYR A 93 10.29 -1.27 -23.31
N LEU A 94 10.18 -2.32 -22.50
CA LEU A 94 11.13 -3.43 -22.56
C LEU A 94 11.03 -4.18 -23.92
N GLU A 95 12.18 -4.58 -24.42
CA GLU A 95 12.34 -5.36 -25.65
C GLU A 95 13.26 -6.56 -25.34
N CYS A 96 12.75 -7.54 -24.58
CA CYS A 96 13.45 -8.76 -24.22
C CYS A 96 12.63 -9.99 -24.62
N LYS A 97 13.31 -11.14 -24.78
CA LYS A 97 12.68 -12.42 -25.13
C LYS A 97 12.14 -13.17 -23.92
N GLN A 98 12.65 -12.84 -22.75
CA GLN A 98 12.26 -13.46 -21.49
C GLN A 98 10.82 -13.10 -21.12
N PRO A 99 10.08 -14.00 -20.45
CA PRO A 99 8.80 -13.68 -19.85
C PRO A 99 8.91 -12.45 -18.94
N VAL A 100 8.08 -11.43 -19.18
CA VAL A 100 8.00 -10.23 -18.35
C VAL A 100 6.81 -10.33 -17.42
N ILE A 101 7.05 -10.14 -16.14
CA ILE A 101 6.01 -10.08 -15.10
C ILE A 101 6.01 -8.66 -14.53
N VAL A 102 4.84 -8.06 -14.43
CA VAL A 102 4.64 -6.84 -13.65
C VAL A 102 4.00 -7.21 -12.31
N TRP A 103 4.54 -6.71 -11.19
CA TRP A 103 3.97 -6.92 -9.86
C TRP A 103 3.90 -5.60 -9.10
N THR A 104 2.72 -5.00 -9.11
CA THR A 104 2.45 -3.63 -8.61
C THR A 104 1.15 -3.54 -7.83
N ASP A 105 0.93 -2.41 -7.14
CA ASP A 105 -0.29 -2.19 -6.34
C ASP A 105 -1.48 -1.71 -7.19
N ALA A 106 -1.22 -1.00 -8.31
CA ALA A 106 -2.28 -0.50 -9.19
C ALA A 106 -1.75 -0.20 -10.60
N SER A 107 -2.68 -0.16 -11.57
CA SER A 107 -2.47 0.42 -12.90
C SER A 107 -2.60 1.93 -12.87
N TYR A 108 -2.08 2.63 -13.89
CA TYR A 108 -2.33 4.06 -14.02
C TYR A 108 -3.82 4.37 -14.23
N ALA A 109 -4.56 3.52 -14.95
CA ALA A 109 -6.01 3.64 -15.05
C ALA A 109 -6.73 3.54 -13.69
N GLY A 110 -6.16 2.82 -12.74
CA GLY A 110 -6.66 2.78 -11.36
C GLY A 110 -6.30 4.02 -10.55
N LEU A 111 -5.15 4.64 -10.83
CA LEU A 111 -4.65 5.79 -10.07
C LEU A 111 -5.21 7.14 -10.56
N ILE A 112 -5.48 7.29 -11.87
CA ILE A 112 -6.00 8.53 -12.47
C ILE A 112 -7.34 8.89 -11.82
N ASN A 113 -7.43 10.12 -11.30
CA ASN A 113 -8.56 10.68 -10.55
C ASN A 113 -8.93 9.92 -9.27
N PHE A 114 -8.10 8.99 -8.83
CA PHE A 114 -8.25 8.29 -7.56
C PHE A 114 -7.28 8.83 -6.49
N TYR A 115 -6.03 9.09 -6.89
CA TYR A 115 -5.05 9.74 -6.02
C TYR A 115 -4.88 11.22 -6.37
N PRO A 116 -4.64 12.11 -5.38
CA PRO A 116 -4.41 13.54 -5.64
C PRO A 116 -3.28 13.80 -6.66
N GLU A 117 -2.20 13.03 -6.59
CA GLU A 117 -1.03 13.16 -7.47
C GLU A 117 -1.34 12.77 -8.94
N PHE A 118 -2.42 12.03 -9.15
CA PHE A 118 -2.92 11.60 -10.47
C PHE A 118 -4.24 12.29 -10.83
N SER A 119 -4.61 13.35 -10.13
CA SER A 119 -5.81 14.13 -10.42
C SER A 119 -5.46 15.40 -11.20
N ASN A 120 -6.41 15.89 -11.99
CA ASN A 120 -6.24 17.07 -12.84
C ASN A 120 -5.00 17.02 -13.76
N LEU A 121 -4.71 15.84 -14.30
CA LEU A 121 -3.58 15.63 -15.21
C LEU A 121 -3.81 16.35 -16.53
N CYS A 122 -2.75 16.87 -17.13
CA CYS A 122 -2.82 17.35 -18.50
C CYS A 122 -3.00 16.17 -19.47
N LYS A 123 -3.58 16.46 -20.66
CA LYS A 123 -3.88 15.46 -21.68
C LYS A 123 -2.66 14.61 -22.04
N GLU A 124 -1.52 15.25 -22.25
CA GLU A 124 -0.27 14.58 -22.62
C GLU A 124 0.16 13.54 -21.54
N THR A 125 0.13 13.92 -20.28
CA THR A 125 0.45 13.00 -19.18
C THR A 125 -0.53 11.82 -19.15
N THR A 126 -1.82 12.07 -19.27
CA THR A 126 -2.84 11.01 -19.30
C THR A 126 -2.61 10.03 -20.46
N GLU A 127 -2.30 10.54 -21.64
CA GLU A 127 -1.99 9.72 -22.83
C GLU A 127 -0.73 8.88 -22.63
N GLN A 128 0.32 9.44 -22.03
CA GLN A 128 1.56 8.70 -21.72
C GLN A 128 1.31 7.57 -20.70
N LEU A 129 0.60 7.85 -19.62
CA LEU A 129 0.26 6.85 -18.60
C LEU A 129 -0.59 5.71 -19.19
N THR A 130 -1.63 6.05 -19.95
CA THR A 130 -2.48 5.08 -20.64
C THR A 130 -1.68 4.24 -21.65
N THR A 131 -0.73 4.85 -22.37
CA THR A 131 0.15 4.15 -23.31
C THR A 131 1.06 3.17 -22.59
N MET A 132 1.63 3.55 -21.47
CA MET A 132 2.47 2.64 -20.65
C MET A 132 1.69 1.43 -20.14
N ASP A 133 0.46 1.64 -19.63
CA ASP A 133 -0.42 0.54 -19.25
C ASP A 133 -0.64 -0.43 -20.43
N LYS A 134 -1.10 0.08 -21.58
CA LYS A 134 -1.39 -0.72 -22.78
C LYS A 134 -0.17 -1.51 -23.26
N LEU A 135 0.99 -0.87 -23.35
CA LEU A 135 2.23 -1.52 -23.79
C LEU A 135 2.68 -2.62 -22.84
N THR A 136 2.50 -2.39 -21.53
CA THR A 136 2.86 -3.38 -20.50
C THR A 136 1.96 -4.60 -20.59
N TYR A 137 0.63 -4.40 -20.59
CA TYR A 137 -0.31 -5.54 -20.57
C TYR A 137 -0.36 -6.30 -21.90
N ALA A 138 -0.01 -5.67 -23.01
CA ALA A 138 0.11 -6.37 -24.31
C ALA A 138 1.25 -7.41 -24.30
N LYS A 139 2.33 -7.16 -23.56
CA LYS A 139 3.54 -8.01 -23.61
C LYS A 139 3.78 -8.86 -22.36
N CYS A 140 3.27 -8.47 -21.17
CA CYS A 140 3.56 -9.20 -19.95
C CYS A 140 2.92 -10.60 -19.98
N SER A 141 3.64 -11.58 -19.44
CA SER A 141 3.14 -12.94 -19.23
C SER A 141 2.13 -12.96 -18.09
N TYR A 142 2.44 -12.27 -16.99
CA TYR A 142 1.52 -12.03 -15.89
C TYR A 142 1.55 -10.57 -15.45
N ALA A 143 0.37 -10.04 -15.11
CA ALA A 143 0.16 -8.80 -14.37
C ALA A 143 -0.35 -9.16 -12.97
N ILE A 144 0.51 -9.02 -11.96
CA ILE A 144 0.21 -9.35 -10.57
C ILE A 144 -0.14 -8.06 -9.83
N PHE A 145 -1.29 -8.05 -9.20
CA PHE A 145 -1.77 -6.93 -8.38
C PHE A 145 -1.94 -7.34 -6.92
N SER A 146 -1.75 -6.39 -6.02
CA SER A 146 -1.94 -6.62 -4.58
C SER A 146 -3.41 -6.72 -4.18
N SER A 147 -4.34 -6.28 -5.03
CA SER A 147 -5.78 -6.22 -4.72
C SER A 147 -6.68 -6.60 -5.90
N ASP A 148 -7.86 -7.13 -5.55
CA ASP A 148 -8.93 -7.43 -6.51
C ASP A 148 -9.37 -6.18 -7.27
N TRP A 149 -9.44 -5.03 -6.57
CA TRP A 149 -9.78 -3.73 -7.17
C TRP A 149 -8.82 -3.35 -8.31
N ALA A 150 -7.52 -3.48 -8.09
CA ALA A 150 -6.53 -3.13 -9.10
C ALA A 150 -6.55 -4.11 -10.29
N ALA A 151 -6.73 -5.40 -10.01
CA ALA A 151 -6.84 -6.43 -11.03
C ALA A 151 -8.10 -6.24 -11.91
N GLN A 152 -9.25 -6.02 -11.28
CA GLN A 152 -10.51 -5.80 -12.01
C GLN A 152 -10.44 -4.55 -12.87
N ARG A 153 -9.79 -3.49 -12.37
CA ARG A 153 -9.64 -2.23 -13.11
C ARG A 153 -8.90 -2.41 -14.45
N VAL A 154 -7.89 -3.25 -14.48
CA VAL A 154 -7.12 -3.56 -15.70
C VAL A 154 -7.93 -4.39 -16.69
N ILE A 155 -8.69 -5.35 -16.20
CA ILE A 155 -9.60 -6.16 -17.02
C ILE A 155 -10.66 -5.26 -17.66
N ASP A 156 -11.32 -4.41 -16.87
CA ASP A 156 -12.41 -3.54 -17.34
C ASP A 156 -11.96 -2.49 -18.35
N VAL A 157 -10.81 -1.84 -18.08
CA VAL A 157 -10.36 -0.69 -18.90
C VAL A 157 -9.60 -1.13 -20.15
N TYR A 158 -8.75 -2.16 -20.03
CA TYR A 158 -7.86 -2.56 -21.11
C TYR A 158 -8.21 -3.89 -21.74
N GLN A 159 -9.27 -4.57 -21.28
CA GLN A 159 -9.71 -5.87 -21.78
C GLN A 159 -8.57 -6.91 -21.74
N VAL A 160 -7.72 -6.83 -20.72
CA VAL A 160 -6.63 -7.77 -20.54
C VAL A 160 -7.21 -9.15 -20.25
N ASP A 161 -6.66 -10.19 -20.88
CA ASP A 161 -7.04 -11.58 -20.63
C ASP A 161 -6.99 -11.89 -19.13
N PRO A 162 -8.13 -12.24 -18.49
CA PRO A 162 -8.17 -12.52 -17.06
C PRO A 162 -7.20 -13.64 -16.64
N SER A 163 -6.84 -14.55 -17.56
CA SER A 163 -5.87 -15.62 -17.27
C SER A 163 -4.46 -15.08 -16.96
N LYS A 164 -4.11 -13.92 -17.48
CA LYS A 164 -2.84 -13.22 -17.22
C LYS A 164 -2.86 -12.35 -15.98
N VAL A 165 -4.03 -11.97 -15.49
CA VAL A 165 -4.19 -11.08 -14.32
C VAL A 165 -4.26 -11.93 -13.06
N LYS A 166 -3.39 -11.65 -12.10
CA LYS A 166 -3.31 -12.39 -10.84
C LYS A 166 -3.42 -11.45 -9.66
N VAL A 167 -4.08 -11.90 -8.60
CA VAL A 167 -4.13 -11.18 -7.32
C VAL A 167 -3.27 -11.94 -6.31
N ILE A 168 -2.25 -11.28 -5.81
CA ILE A 168 -1.41 -11.77 -4.71
C ILE A 168 -1.33 -10.66 -3.67
N PRO A 169 -2.05 -10.76 -2.55
CA PRO A 169 -1.97 -9.79 -1.48
C PRO A 169 -0.53 -9.55 -1.04
N SER A 170 -0.13 -8.29 -0.95
CA SER A 170 1.20 -7.92 -0.45
C SER A 170 1.32 -8.19 1.05
N GLY A 171 2.54 -8.45 1.51
CA GLY A 171 2.83 -8.65 2.92
C GLY A 171 3.01 -7.37 3.72
N ALA A 172 3.08 -7.51 5.03
CA ALA A 172 3.48 -6.46 5.94
C ALA A 172 4.95 -6.03 5.69
N ASN A 173 5.18 -4.71 5.69
CA ASN A 173 6.52 -4.14 5.56
C ASN A 173 7.20 -4.05 6.94
N VAL A 174 7.25 -5.17 7.63
CA VAL A 174 7.86 -5.36 8.95
C VAL A 174 8.40 -6.78 9.06
N GLU A 175 9.53 -6.95 9.72
CA GLU A 175 9.99 -8.27 10.10
C GLU A 175 9.14 -8.81 11.26
N CYS A 176 8.61 -10.02 11.10
CA CYS A 176 7.76 -10.64 12.09
C CYS A 176 8.11 -12.11 12.25
N ASN A 177 8.71 -12.43 13.38
CA ASN A 177 8.98 -13.80 13.83
C ASN A 177 8.07 -14.20 14.98
N ARG A 178 7.00 -13.44 15.24
CA ARG A 178 6.07 -13.68 16.34
C ARG A 178 5.28 -14.96 16.12
N THR A 179 5.18 -15.74 17.17
CA THR A 179 4.32 -16.92 17.26
C THR A 179 2.91 -16.54 17.73
N LEU A 180 1.98 -17.47 17.69
CA LEU A 180 0.65 -17.26 18.26
C LEU A 180 0.69 -17.01 19.77
N GLU A 181 1.62 -17.64 20.49
CA GLU A 181 1.80 -17.41 21.92
C GLU A 181 2.29 -16.00 22.23
N ASP A 182 3.28 -15.50 21.47
CA ASP A 182 3.74 -14.12 21.61
C ASP A 182 2.57 -13.12 21.39
N ILE A 183 1.67 -13.43 20.46
CA ILE A 183 0.50 -12.57 20.20
C ILE A 183 -0.52 -12.65 21.34
N LYS A 184 -0.73 -13.81 21.94
CA LYS A 184 -1.59 -13.93 23.11
C LYS A 184 -1.05 -13.05 24.25
N GLU A 185 0.25 -13.11 24.52
CA GLU A 185 0.90 -12.27 25.55
C GLU A 185 0.74 -10.77 25.24
N ILE A 186 0.95 -10.36 23.98
CA ILE A 186 0.77 -8.97 23.53
C ILE A 186 -0.69 -8.53 23.73
N VAL A 187 -1.66 -9.36 23.37
CA VAL A 187 -3.09 -9.06 23.48
C VAL A 187 -3.51 -9.00 24.94
N ASP A 188 -3.02 -9.91 25.80
CA ASP A 188 -3.30 -9.94 27.22
C ASP A 188 -2.70 -8.76 28.00
N ALA A 189 -1.59 -8.20 27.51
CA ALA A 189 -0.97 -7.01 28.06
C ALA A 189 -1.73 -5.71 27.73
N ARG A 190 -2.68 -5.71 26.77
CA ARG A 190 -3.49 -4.55 26.44
C ARG A 190 -4.50 -4.26 27.54
N PRO A 191 -4.69 -2.96 27.93
CA PRO A 191 -5.61 -2.63 29.03
C PRO A 191 -7.08 -2.84 28.62
N SER A 192 -7.86 -3.55 29.43
CA SER A 192 -9.29 -3.77 29.16
C SER A 192 -10.20 -2.58 29.56
N ASN A 193 -9.65 -1.58 30.25
CA ASN A 193 -10.38 -0.39 30.72
C ASN A 193 -10.16 0.86 29.87
N GLN A 194 -9.32 0.76 28.82
CA GLN A 194 -9.08 1.87 27.88
C GLN A 194 -8.94 1.32 26.45
N CYS A 195 -9.78 1.79 25.54
CA CYS A 195 -9.72 1.46 24.12
C CYS A 195 -8.68 2.34 23.42
N LYS A 196 -7.57 1.75 22.98
CA LYS A 196 -6.50 2.46 22.28
C LYS A 196 -6.66 2.29 20.78
N LEU A 197 -6.94 3.38 20.08
CA LEU A 197 -7.03 3.47 18.63
C LEU A 197 -5.72 4.03 18.07
N LEU A 198 -5.27 3.52 16.92
CA LEU A 198 -4.07 3.98 16.24
C LEU A 198 -4.41 4.44 14.82
N PHE A 199 -4.09 5.68 14.51
CA PHE A 199 -4.07 6.21 13.16
C PHE A 199 -2.61 6.30 12.68
N LEU A 200 -2.29 5.65 11.55
CA LEU A 200 -0.98 5.70 10.89
C LEU A 200 -1.12 6.25 9.46
N GLY A 201 -0.67 7.48 9.23
CA GLY A 201 -0.74 8.10 7.92
C GLY A 201 -0.03 9.45 7.85
N VAL A 202 0.63 9.72 6.72
CA VAL A 202 1.32 10.99 6.47
C VAL A 202 0.42 12.04 5.80
N ASP A 203 -0.66 11.61 5.19
CA ASP A 203 -1.66 12.44 4.53
C ASP A 203 -2.96 12.38 5.32
N TRP A 204 -3.21 13.44 6.09
CA TRP A 204 -4.34 13.52 7.01
C TRP A 204 -5.69 13.33 6.33
N TYR A 205 -5.93 14.07 5.25
CA TYR A 205 -7.23 14.06 4.58
C TYR A 205 -7.46 12.79 3.75
N ARG A 206 -6.49 12.42 2.92
CA ARG A 206 -6.61 11.22 2.07
C ARG A 206 -6.75 9.96 2.91
N LYS A 207 -6.02 9.87 4.02
CA LYS A 207 -6.07 8.72 4.95
C LYS A 207 -7.26 8.76 5.92
N GLY A 208 -8.07 9.85 5.92
CA GLY A 208 -9.28 9.97 6.71
C GLY A 208 -9.00 10.19 8.21
N GLY A 209 -7.94 10.91 8.54
CA GLY A 209 -7.63 11.21 9.93
C GLY A 209 -8.71 12.03 10.63
N ASP A 210 -9.39 12.91 9.91
CA ASP A 210 -10.57 13.64 10.36
C ASP A 210 -11.71 12.70 10.75
N ILE A 211 -11.98 11.66 9.95
CA ILE A 211 -12.98 10.62 10.23
C ILE A 211 -12.55 9.79 11.44
N ALA A 212 -11.27 9.41 11.53
CA ALA A 212 -10.77 8.65 12.68
C ALA A 212 -10.92 9.43 14.01
N LEU A 213 -10.67 10.73 13.96
CA LEU A 213 -10.88 11.64 15.09
C LEU A 213 -12.36 11.71 15.50
N GLU A 214 -13.26 11.81 14.53
CA GLU A 214 -14.69 11.86 14.77
C GLU A 214 -15.21 10.55 15.37
N VAL A 215 -14.80 9.39 14.85
CA VAL A 215 -15.13 8.07 15.45
C VAL A 215 -14.65 7.98 16.89
N ALA A 216 -13.43 8.42 17.21
CA ALA A 216 -12.91 8.42 18.57
C ALA A 216 -13.72 9.35 19.49
N SER A 217 -14.12 10.53 19.00
CA SER A 217 -14.98 11.47 19.72
C SER A 217 -16.38 10.88 20.02
N GLU A 218 -16.99 10.24 19.02
CA GLU A 218 -18.30 9.57 19.21
C GLU A 218 -18.21 8.40 20.21
N LEU A 219 -17.14 7.62 20.17
CA LEU A 219 -16.90 6.56 21.15
C LEU A 219 -16.80 7.11 22.57
N GLN A 220 -16.13 8.24 22.78
CA GLN A 220 -16.09 8.88 24.10
C GLN A 220 -17.47 9.29 24.61
N LYS A 221 -18.35 9.77 23.74
CA LYS A 221 -19.72 10.13 24.10
C LYS A 221 -20.54 8.93 24.56
N THR A 222 -20.17 7.70 24.17
CA THR A 222 -20.79 6.48 24.70
C THR A 222 -20.34 6.11 26.13
N GLY A 223 -19.40 6.86 26.71
CA GLY A 223 -18.79 6.58 28.02
C GLY A 223 -17.57 5.63 27.94
N LEU A 224 -17.13 5.23 26.75
CA LEU A 224 -15.95 4.42 26.58
C LEU A 224 -14.69 5.29 26.82
N ASN A 225 -13.76 4.82 27.67
CA ASN A 225 -12.46 5.45 27.82
C ASN A 225 -11.61 5.18 26.56
N VAL A 226 -11.42 6.20 25.72
CA VAL A 226 -10.75 6.09 24.42
C VAL A 226 -9.46 6.91 24.42
N GLU A 227 -8.39 6.36 23.85
CA GLU A 227 -7.20 7.07 23.45
C GLU A 227 -7.00 6.91 21.93
N LEU A 228 -6.85 8.02 21.18
CA LEU A 228 -6.48 8.00 19.77
C LEU A 228 -5.03 8.46 19.60
N LYS A 229 -4.14 7.56 19.16
CA LYS A 229 -2.77 7.93 18.75
C LYS A 229 -2.72 8.24 17.26
N ILE A 230 -2.25 9.45 16.93
CA ILE A 230 -2.10 9.93 15.54
C ILE A 230 -0.61 10.00 15.19
N VAL A 231 -0.17 9.19 14.23
CA VAL A 231 1.23 9.07 13.83
C VAL A 231 1.40 9.33 12.34
N GLY A 232 2.39 10.15 11.99
CA GLY A 232 2.78 10.46 10.61
C GLY A 232 2.38 11.84 10.12
N CYS A 233 1.41 12.49 10.75
CA CYS A 233 0.98 13.86 10.46
C CYS A 233 0.76 14.66 11.74
N GLN A 234 0.63 15.97 11.61
CA GLN A 234 0.35 16.92 12.69
C GLN A 234 -0.85 17.78 12.30
N PRO A 235 -2.10 17.30 12.56
CA PRO A 235 -3.30 18.00 12.14
C PRO A 235 -3.65 19.20 13.05
N PHE A 236 -3.10 19.23 14.27
CA PHE A 236 -3.43 20.25 15.26
C PHE A 236 -2.39 21.37 15.26
N GLN A 237 -2.87 22.62 15.32
CA GLN A 237 -2.06 23.80 15.55
C GLN A 237 -2.39 24.35 16.94
N ASN A 238 -1.34 24.78 17.70
CA ASN A 238 -1.48 25.47 18.98
C ASN A 238 -2.56 24.85 19.91
N ASP A 239 -2.22 24.08 20.89
CA ASP A 239 -3.04 23.59 22.03
C ASP A 239 -4.51 23.15 21.75
N SER A 240 -4.87 22.98 20.47
CA SER A 240 -6.23 22.56 20.07
C SER A 240 -6.42 21.04 20.04
N CYS A 241 -5.45 20.27 20.54
CA CYS A 241 -5.52 18.81 20.56
C CYS A 241 -6.47 18.33 21.66
N PRO A 242 -7.49 17.52 21.34
CA PRO A 242 -8.37 16.96 22.37
C PRO A 242 -7.61 16.11 23.38
N ASP A 243 -8.03 16.07 24.65
CA ASP A 243 -7.35 15.36 25.74
C ASP A 243 -7.19 13.86 25.49
N PHE A 244 -8.09 13.25 24.72
CA PHE A 244 -8.04 11.82 24.34
C PHE A 244 -7.10 11.53 23.17
N VAL A 245 -6.45 12.55 22.59
CA VAL A 245 -5.56 12.38 21.43
C VAL A 245 -4.11 12.52 21.88
N VAL A 246 -3.29 11.57 21.44
CA VAL A 246 -1.82 11.60 21.57
C VAL A 246 -1.22 11.71 20.18
N ASN A 247 -0.50 12.80 19.89
CA ASN A 247 0.13 13.02 18.60
C ASN A 247 1.67 13.08 18.70
N PRO A 248 2.38 11.94 18.55
CA PRO A 248 3.84 11.93 18.54
C PRO A 248 4.46 12.47 17.23
N GLY A 249 3.64 12.86 16.26
CA GLY A 249 4.09 13.38 14.97
C GLY A 249 4.67 12.32 14.04
N PHE A 250 5.59 12.73 13.17
CA PHE A 250 6.22 11.82 12.20
C PHE A 250 7.30 10.96 12.87
N ILE A 251 7.24 9.65 12.62
CA ILE A 251 8.25 8.67 13.07
C ILE A 251 8.89 8.02 11.84
N ASN A 252 10.21 8.13 11.72
CA ASN A 252 10.95 7.59 10.59
C ASN A 252 11.18 6.07 10.72
N LYS A 253 10.43 5.28 9.98
CA LYS A 253 10.57 3.80 9.93
C LYS A 253 11.91 3.31 9.36
N SER A 254 12.70 4.16 8.71
CA SER A 254 13.99 3.77 8.15
C SER A 254 15.11 3.69 9.20
N THR A 255 14.87 4.18 10.41
CA THR A 255 15.77 4.05 11.55
C THR A 255 15.32 2.91 12.47
N GLU A 256 16.27 2.23 13.10
CA GLU A 256 15.97 1.15 14.05
C GLU A 256 15.11 1.63 15.22
N GLU A 257 15.42 2.82 15.77
CA GLU A 257 14.64 3.44 16.84
C GLU A 257 13.20 3.75 16.42
N GLY A 258 13.03 4.36 15.22
CA GLY A 258 11.70 4.66 14.68
C GLY A 258 10.89 3.41 14.40
N LEU A 259 11.52 2.36 13.87
CA LEU A 259 10.86 1.07 13.66
C LEU A 259 10.42 0.43 14.98
N LYS A 260 11.29 0.42 16.02
CA LYS A 260 10.94 -0.05 17.37
C LYS A 260 9.77 0.73 17.96
N LYS A 261 9.76 2.06 17.79
CA LYS A 261 8.69 2.93 18.28
C LYS A 261 7.35 2.66 17.59
N ILE A 262 7.35 2.50 16.27
CA ILE A 262 6.13 2.13 15.52
C ILE A 262 5.62 0.76 15.93
N ASN A 263 6.49 -0.24 16.03
CA ASN A 263 6.12 -1.59 16.43
C ASN A 263 5.48 -1.60 17.85
N LYS A 264 6.05 -0.83 18.78
CA LYS A 264 5.48 -0.67 20.13
C LYS A 264 4.09 -0.03 20.07
N LEU A 265 3.91 1.04 19.30
CA LEU A 265 2.62 1.73 19.16
C LEU A 265 1.55 0.79 18.56
N ILE A 266 1.91 -0.04 17.56
CA ILE A 266 0.99 -1.04 17.02
C ILE A 266 0.66 -2.09 18.09
N ALA A 267 1.67 -2.66 18.76
CA ALA A 267 1.48 -3.71 19.79
C ALA A 267 0.55 -3.28 20.93
N GLU A 268 0.62 -2.02 21.36
CA GLU A 268 -0.19 -1.45 22.44
C GLU A 268 -1.64 -1.11 22.02
N SER A 269 -1.94 -1.10 20.72
CA SER A 269 -3.22 -0.62 20.19
C SER A 269 -4.24 -1.75 20.09
N HIS A 270 -5.53 -1.42 20.34
CA HIS A 270 -6.64 -2.35 20.18
C HIS A 270 -7.13 -2.42 18.76
N PHE A 271 -7.20 -1.29 18.08
CA PHE A 271 -7.60 -1.19 16.69
C PHE A 271 -6.69 -0.21 15.95
N ILE A 272 -6.40 -0.53 14.68
CA ILE A 272 -5.94 0.49 13.75
C ILE A 272 -7.14 1.04 12.99
N ILE A 273 -7.25 2.37 12.94
CA ILE A 273 -8.32 3.08 12.25
C ILE A 273 -7.73 4.02 11.21
N VAL A 274 -7.83 3.65 9.92
CA VAL A 274 -7.33 4.44 8.79
C VAL A 274 -8.40 4.48 7.70
N PRO A 275 -9.44 5.31 7.87
CA PRO A 275 -10.61 5.35 6.99
C PRO A 275 -10.31 6.11 5.69
N SER A 276 -9.43 5.56 4.87
CA SER A 276 -8.88 6.20 3.68
C SER A 276 -9.94 6.53 2.64
N ARG A 277 -9.87 7.73 2.07
CA ARG A 277 -10.67 8.15 0.92
C ARG A 277 -10.18 7.55 -0.39
N ALA A 278 -8.87 7.31 -0.47
CA ALA A 278 -8.21 6.63 -1.60
C ALA A 278 -7.05 5.77 -1.11
N GLU A 279 -7.07 4.47 -1.45
CA GLU A 279 -6.03 3.52 -1.07
C GLU A 279 -5.93 2.37 -2.09
N ALA A 280 -4.79 2.24 -2.77
CA ALA A 280 -4.57 1.18 -3.74
C ALA A 280 -4.46 -0.20 -3.08
N TYR A 281 -3.84 -0.26 -1.89
CA TYR A 281 -3.72 -1.48 -1.10
C TYR A 281 -3.81 -1.20 0.40
N GLY A 282 -2.76 -0.67 1.04
CA GLY A 282 -2.75 -0.33 2.46
C GLY A 282 -1.93 -1.28 3.34
N ASN A 283 -0.62 -1.40 3.08
CA ASN A 283 0.30 -2.26 3.85
C ASN A 283 0.21 -2.07 5.37
N VAL A 284 -0.20 -0.90 5.84
CA VAL A 284 -0.37 -0.60 7.27
C VAL A 284 -1.35 -1.56 7.97
N PHE A 285 -2.35 -2.07 7.26
CA PHE A 285 -3.29 -3.06 7.80
C PHE A 285 -2.63 -4.43 7.94
N CYS A 286 -1.77 -4.84 6.99
CA CYS A 286 -0.97 -6.06 7.12
C CYS A 286 0.02 -5.94 8.29
N GLU A 287 0.65 -4.76 8.45
CA GLU A 287 1.53 -4.46 9.58
C GLU A 287 0.78 -4.59 10.91
N ALA A 288 -0.42 -4.02 11.02
CA ALA A 288 -1.27 -4.13 12.21
C ALA A 288 -1.66 -5.59 12.53
N ASN A 289 -2.10 -6.34 11.51
CA ASN A 289 -2.46 -7.74 11.69
C ASN A 289 -1.28 -8.60 12.16
N SER A 290 -0.03 -8.25 11.82
CA SER A 290 1.16 -8.96 12.31
C SER A 290 1.37 -8.84 13.82
N PHE A 291 0.63 -7.96 14.50
CA PHE A 291 0.58 -7.80 15.97
C PHE A 291 -0.78 -8.20 16.56
N GLY A 292 -1.64 -8.85 15.79
CA GLY A 292 -3.00 -9.15 16.23
C GLY A 292 -3.81 -7.87 16.51
N VAL A 293 -3.71 -6.86 15.63
CA VAL A 293 -4.49 -5.62 15.74
C VAL A 293 -5.52 -5.60 14.63
N PRO A 294 -6.82 -5.70 14.96
CA PRO A 294 -7.92 -5.56 14.01
C PRO A 294 -7.97 -4.19 13.35
N CYS A 295 -8.44 -4.17 12.12
CA CYS A 295 -8.42 -2.99 11.25
C CYS A 295 -9.84 -2.42 11.04
N ILE A 296 -9.98 -1.09 11.15
CA ILE A 296 -11.20 -0.35 10.83
C ILE A 296 -10.87 0.60 9.68
N SER A 297 -11.63 0.51 8.59
CA SER A 297 -11.40 1.35 7.43
C SER A 297 -12.63 1.54 6.56
N THR A 298 -12.45 2.26 5.45
CA THR A 298 -13.44 2.34 4.37
C THR A 298 -13.28 1.18 3.39
N ASN A 299 -14.28 0.95 2.56
CA ASN A 299 -14.25 0.00 1.44
C ASN A 299 -13.59 0.58 0.17
N SER A 300 -12.72 1.59 0.32
CA SER A 300 -12.08 2.29 -0.80
C SER A 300 -10.96 1.47 -1.43
N GLY A 301 -10.95 1.39 -2.76
CA GLY A 301 -9.87 0.77 -3.53
C GLY A 301 -9.56 -0.66 -3.13
N GLY A 302 -8.29 -0.94 -2.82
CA GLY A 302 -7.81 -2.29 -2.49
C GLY A 302 -8.01 -2.73 -1.04
N ILE A 303 -8.54 -1.89 -0.16
CA ILE A 303 -8.71 -2.20 1.28
C ILE A 303 -9.52 -3.48 1.51
N PRO A 304 -10.65 -3.77 0.80
CA PRO A 304 -11.43 -4.99 1.01
C PRO A 304 -10.69 -6.30 0.66
N THR A 305 -9.57 -6.21 -0.07
CA THR A 305 -8.70 -7.37 -0.28
C THR A 305 -7.97 -7.76 1.00
N ILE A 306 -7.59 -6.78 1.82
CA ILE A 306 -6.88 -7.01 3.09
C ILE A 306 -7.86 -7.30 4.22
N ILE A 307 -8.80 -6.37 4.45
CA ILE A 307 -9.72 -6.44 5.58
C ILE A 307 -10.93 -7.28 5.19
N LYS A 308 -11.13 -8.36 5.92
CA LYS A 308 -12.29 -9.24 5.81
C LYS A 308 -13.14 -9.07 7.06
N ASP A 309 -14.42 -8.73 6.87
CA ASP A 309 -15.34 -8.42 7.95
C ASP A 309 -15.39 -9.53 8.99
N ASN A 310 -15.22 -9.15 10.25
CA ASN A 310 -15.20 -10.01 11.43
C ASN A 310 -14.09 -11.07 11.48
N LEU A 311 -13.14 -11.08 10.51
CA LEU A 311 -11.94 -11.91 10.57
C LEU A 311 -10.73 -11.13 11.07
N ASN A 312 -10.46 -9.97 10.48
CA ASN A 312 -9.33 -9.13 10.87
C ASN A 312 -9.69 -7.63 10.96
N GLY A 313 -10.98 -7.34 11.09
CA GLY A 313 -11.49 -5.99 11.20
C GLY A 313 -12.84 -5.82 10.53
N LYS A 314 -13.13 -4.61 10.08
CA LYS A 314 -14.35 -4.31 9.32
C LYS A 314 -14.17 -3.10 8.41
N VAL A 315 -14.83 -3.12 7.25
CA VAL A 315 -14.86 -2.00 6.29
C VAL A 315 -16.26 -1.44 6.13
N TYR A 316 -16.32 -0.15 5.81
CA TYR A 316 -17.57 0.59 5.70
C TYR A 316 -17.59 1.52 4.50
N SER A 317 -18.75 1.95 4.05
CA SER A 317 -18.82 3.09 3.13
C SER A 317 -18.35 4.36 3.83
N ILE A 318 -17.80 5.29 3.07
CA ILE A 318 -17.30 6.56 3.61
C ILE A 318 -18.38 7.37 4.36
N ASN A 319 -19.64 7.22 3.94
CA ASN A 319 -20.76 7.97 4.53
C ASN A 319 -21.32 7.32 5.80
N ALA A 320 -21.05 6.05 6.04
CA ALA A 320 -21.61 5.30 7.18
C ALA A 320 -20.57 5.04 8.29
N ILE A 321 -19.28 5.19 7.98
CA ILE A 321 -18.19 4.72 8.84
C ILE A 321 -18.20 5.32 10.24
N ILE A 322 -18.59 6.59 10.43
CA ILE A 322 -18.54 7.23 11.74
C ILE A 322 -19.49 6.49 12.70
N THR A 323 -20.75 6.33 12.34
CA THR A 323 -21.77 5.71 13.20
C THR A 323 -21.55 4.21 13.32
N GLU A 324 -21.29 3.52 12.20
CA GLU A 324 -21.20 2.06 12.19
C GLU A 324 -19.89 1.55 12.81
N ALA A 325 -18.76 2.24 12.60
CA ALA A 325 -17.50 1.86 13.24
C ALA A 325 -17.54 2.13 14.75
N CYS A 326 -18.16 3.25 15.18
CA CYS A 326 -18.38 3.53 16.59
C CYS A 326 -19.17 2.37 17.26
N SER A 327 -20.30 1.99 16.69
CA SER A 327 -21.15 0.89 17.20
C SER A 327 -20.39 -0.45 17.23
N TYR A 328 -19.61 -0.75 16.18
CA TYR A 328 -18.83 -1.98 16.09
C TYR A 328 -17.71 -2.04 17.13
N ILE A 329 -16.88 -0.98 17.22
CA ILE A 329 -15.79 -0.91 18.18
C ILE A 329 -16.33 -1.02 19.61
N TYR A 330 -17.40 -0.27 19.93
CA TYR A 330 -18.04 -0.36 21.23
C TYR A 330 -18.52 -1.79 21.54
N SER A 331 -19.23 -2.43 20.62
CA SER A 331 -19.75 -3.80 20.79
C SER A 331 -18.62 -4.84 20.99
N VAL A 332 -17.52 -4.72 20.22
CA VAL A 332 -16.41 -5.66 20.31
C VAL A 332 -15.60 -5.42 21.59
N PHE A 333 -15.28 -4.17 21.90
CA PHE A 333 -14.44 -3.83 23.04
C PHE A 333 -15.14 -4.05 24.40
N SER A 334 -16.43 -3.75 24.48
CA SER A 334 -17.24 -3.99 25.70
C SER A 334 -17.36 -5.49 26.04
N ASN A 335 -17.23 -6.35 25.05
CA ASN A 335 -17.04 -7.79 25.27
C ASN A 335 -15.58 -8.16 24.99
N TYR A 336 -14.71 -7.95 25.99
CA TYR A 336 -13.27 -8.08 25.82
C TYR A 336 -12.80 -9.48 25.37
N TYR A 337 -13.57 -10.51 25.65
CA TYR A 337 -13.33 -11.86 25.12
C TYR A 337 -13.49 -11.88 23.58
N LYS A 338 -14.56 -11.29 23.07
CA LYS A 338 -14.78 -11.14 21.60
C LYS A 338 -13.67 -10.32 20.94
N TYR A 339 -13.18 -9.28 21.62
CA TYR A 339 -12.02 -8.52 21.15
C TYR A 339 -10.77 -9.40 21.02
N LYS A 340 -10.46 -10.21 22.05
CA LYS A 340 -9.31 -11.12 22.00
C LYS A 340 -9.40 -12.14 20.86
N GLU A 341 -10.58 -12.72 20.65
CA GLU A 341 -10.81 -13.64 19.52
C GLU A 341 -10.56 -12.95 18.18
N LEU A 342 -11.07 -11.73 17.99
CA LEU A 342 -10.83 -10.95 16.78
C LEU A 342 -9.34 -10.59 16.60
N ALA A 343 -8.64 -10.29 17.68
CA ALA A 343 -7.21 -9.99 17.67
C ALA A 343 -6.39 -11.21 17.21
N LEU A 344 -6.67 -12.39 17.76
CA LEU A 344 -6.00 -13.64 17.35
C LEU A 344 -6.34 -14.03 15.91
N SER A 345 -7.60 -13.84 15.49
CA SER A 345 -8.03 -14.04 14.12
C SER A 345 -7.30 -13.08 13.16
N SER A 346 -7.07 -11.82 13.56
CA SER A 346 -6.28 -10.86 12.75
C SER A 346 -4.86 -11.35 12.52
N PHE A 347 -4.23 -11.94 13.53
CA PHE A 347 -2.90 -12.51 13.37
C PHE A 347 -2.90 -13.76 12.47
N ASN A 348 -3.94 -14.60 12.55
CA ASN A 348 -4.10 -15.73 11.66
C ASN A 348 -4.21 -15.29 10.19
N GLU A 349 -4.95 -14.22 9.90
CA GLU A 349 -5.02 -13.61 8.57
C GLU A 349 -3.64 -13.12 8.09
N TYR A 350 -2.83 -12.53 8.99
CA TYR A 350 -1.45 -12.22 8.67
C TYR A 350 -0.63 -13.47 8.33
N GLN A 351 -0.69 -14.51 9.15
CA GLN A 351 0.10 -15.73 8.95
C GLN A 351 -0.25 -16.46 7.65
N THR A 352 -1.53 -16.49 7.29
CA THR A 352 -2.02 -17.32 6.18
C THR A 352 -2.02 -16.61 4.83
N ARG A 353 -2.05 -15.26 4.79
CA ARG A 353 -2.16 -14.55 3.50
C ARG A 353 -1.55 -13.13 3.43
N LEU A 354 -1.28 -12.44 4.55
CA LEU A 354 -0.86 -11.04 4.56
C LEU A 354 0.63 -10.84 4.90
N ASN A 355 1.46 -11.81 4.54
CA ASN A 355 2.90 -11.77 4.72
C ASN A 355 3.65 -12.07 3.42
N TRP A 356 4.88 -11.58 3.32
CA TRP A 356 5.68 -11.71 2.10
C TRP A 356 6.12 -13.14 1.81
N ALA A 357 6.24 -14.02 2.79
CA ALA A 357 6.60 -15.41 2.56
C ALA A 357 5.49 -16.14 1.79
N VAL A 358 4.23 -15.97 2.19
CA VAL A 358 3.06 -16.52 1.48
C VAL A 358 2.92 -15.88 0.10
N ALA A 359 3.05 -14.56 0.00
CA ALA A 359 2.94 -13.85 -1.27
C ALA A 359 3.98 -14.34 -2.30
N THR A 360 5.24 -14.48 -1.87
CA THR A 360 6.32 -14.92 -2.77
C THR A 360 6.27 -16.42 -3.07
N GLN A 361 5.78 -17.25 -2.14
CA GLN A 361 5.53 -18.66 -2.41
C GLN A 361 4.44 -18.83 -3.49
N THR A 362 3.35 -18.06 -3.40
CA THR A 362 2.29 -18.03 -4.42
C THR A 362 2.84 -17.56 -5.77
N ALA A 363 3.65 -16.51 -5.77
CA ALA A 363 4.28 -16.01 -6.99
C ALA A 363 5.23 -17.04 -7.62
N LYS A 364 6.01 -17.76 -6.81
CA LYS A 364 6.91 -18.84 -7.29
C LYS A 364 6.15 -19.89 -8.08
N THR A 365 4.99 -20.32 -7.59
CA THR A 365 4.15 -21.30 -8.31
C THR A 365 3.74 -20.77 -9.70
N LEU A 366 3.41 -19.47 -9.81
CA LEU A 366 3.11 -18.85 -11.11
C LEU A 366 4.35 -18.77 -12.01
N PHE A 367 5.52 -18.47 -11.44
CA PHE A 367 6.76 -18.34 -12.21
C PHE A 367 7.22 -19.68 -12.79
N THR A 368 7.08 -20.77 -12.05
CA THR A 368 7.40 -22.12 -12.51
C THR A 368 6.61 -22.52 -13.77
N ASN A 369 5.42 -21.98 -13.97
CA ASN A 369 4.63 -22.23 -15.17
C ASN A 369 5.12 -21.49 -16.42
N LEU A 370 6.10 -20.60 -16.30
CA LEU A 370 6.67 -19.79 -17.39
C LEU A 370 8.06 -20.27 -17.84
N ILE A 371 8.67 -21.16 -17.07
CA ILE A 371 9.98 -21.75 -17.32
C ILE A 371 9.82 -23.19 -17.82
#